data_02716473ec31ddcdbfd717e97210f1d1
#
_entry.id   02716473ec31ddcdbfd717e97210f1d1
#
_cell.length_a   1.000
_cell.length_b   1.000
_cell.length_c   1.000
_cell.angle_alpha   90.00
_cell.angle_beta   90.00
_cell.angle_gamma   90.00
#
_symmetry.space_group_name_H-M   'P 1'
#
loop_
_entity.id
_entity.type
_entity.pdbx_description
1 polymer ?
#
loop_
_entity_poly.entity_id
_entity_poly.type
_entity_poly.pdbx_seq_one_letter_code
_entity_poly.pdbx_strand_id
1 'polypeptide(L)'
;MLVVGESLVDVVHRASGERVEYAGGSAANVAVALARLGRPVRFATAFADDHHGSMVRDYLEAAGVRLACDPAAIDRTATAAATIGADGAASYEFDLDWRLLPVEREPAPVAVHTCSLGAVLAPGAEDVLTLLEELRGAATVTYDVNARPAITGTGPDVVARVERVARLADLVRASDEDLEALWPELDLAEAVAHLRGLGAAVVVVTRGADGASWTSAQGEVVVASRRVEVADTIGAGDTFGAALVDALAERGLLGGRLGPIGDDVVVEVLEHAARAAAITVSRPGADPPWRHEMA
;
A
#
# COMPACT_ATOMS: atom_id res chain seq x y z
N MET A 1 4.33 -4.39 -13.59
CA MET A 1 3.80 -3.47 -12.57
C MET A 1 4.94 -2.62 -12.03
N LEU A 2 4.69 -1.37 -11.71
CA LEU A 2 5.62 -0.51 -10.98
C LEU A 2 5.00 -0.19 -9.62
N VAL A 3 5.73 -0.45 -8.54
CA VAL A 3 5.38 0.03 -7.20
C VAL A 3 6.39 1.11 -6.84
N VAL A 4 5.93 2.19 -6.22
CA VAL A 4 6.80 3.29 -5.78
C VAL A 4 6.43 3.71 -4.36
N GLY A 5 7.41 3.76 -3.47
CA GLY A 5 7.21 4.17 -2.09
C GLY A 5 8.33 3.68 -1.16
N GLU A 6 8.11 3.88 0.11
CA GLU A 6 9.08 3.58 1.15
C GLU A 6 9.29 2.07 1.36
N SER A 7 10.50 1.73 1.79
CA SER A 7 10.83 0.50 2.51
C SER A 7 11.48 0.87 3.84
N LEU A 8 11.27 0.05 4.85
CA LEU A 8 11.82 0.25 6.19
C LEU A 8 12.02 -1.09 6.92
N VAL A 9 12.63 -1.04 8.09
CA VAL A 9 12.70 -2.18 9.01
C VAL A 9 11.94 -1.84 10.29
N ASP A 10 10.97 -2.70 10.62
CA ASP A 10 10.29 -2.67 11.90
C ASP A 10 11.17 -3.34 12.96
N VAL A 11 11.52 -2.60 14.01
CA VAL A 11 12.35 -3.06 15.12
C VAL A 11 11.49 -3.16 16.37
N VAL A 12 11.32 -4.36 16.90
CA VAL A 12 10.49 -4.59 18.09
C VAL A 12 11.39 -4.94 19.29
N HIS A 13 11.42 -4.07 20.28
CA HIS A 13 12.05 -4.31 21.57
C HIS A 13 11.02 -4.84 22.57
N ARG A 14 11.09 -6.12 22.91
CA ARG A 14 10.17 -6.74 23.85
C ARG A 14 10.60 -6.49 25.31
N ALA A 15 9.64 -6.51 26.22
CA ALA A 15 9.92 -6.40 27.67
C ALA A 15 10.87 -7.50 28.19
N SER A 16 11.01 -8.63 27.50
CA SER A 16 11.98 -9.69 27.78
C SER A 16 13.43 -9.30 27.49
N GLY A 17 13.68 -8.16 26.83
CA GLY A 17 14.98 -7.77 26.30
C GLY A 17 15.28 -8.34 24.90
N GLU A 18 14.40 -9.13 24.34
CA GLU A 18 14.50 -9.61 22.97
C GLU A 18 14.29 -8.47 21.97
N ARG A 19 15.15 -8.39 20.96
CA ARG A 19 15.02 -7.50 19.79
C ARG A 19 14.75 -8.34 18.57
N VAL A 20 13.66 -8.02 17.87
CA VAL A 20 13.28 -8.68 16.61
C VAL A 20 13.14 -7.62 15.53
N GLU A 21 13.60 -7.94 14.32
CA GLU A 21 13.62 -7.03 13.18
C GLU A 21 12.90 -7.68 12.01
N TYR A 22 12.08 -6.90 11.31
CA TYR A 22 11.32 -7.33 10.13
C TYR A 22 11.47 -6.31 9.02
N ALA A 23 11.92 -6.74 7.86
CA ALA A 23 11.85 -5.90 6.67
C ALA A 23 10.39 -5.71 6.26
N GLY A 24 10.02 -4.48 5.90
CA GLY A 24 8.65 -4.10 5.58
C GLY A 24 8.56 -2.71 4.95
N GLY A 25 7.52 -2.00 5.31
CA GLY A 25 7.03 -0.79 4.67
C GLY A 25 5.87 -1.12 3.75
N SER A 26 4.83 -0.29 3.74
CA SER A 26 3.61 -0.57 3.00
C SER A 26 3.88 -0.84 1.52
N ALA A 27 4.68 0.00 0.87
CA ALA A 27 5.01 -0.17 -0.55
C ALA A 27 5.84 -1.44 -0.82
N ALA A 28 6.77 -1.79 0.07
CA ALA A 28 7.54 -3.04 -0.03
C ALA A 28 6.62 -4.26 0.11
N ASN A 29 5.68 -4.24 1.06
CA ASN A 29 4.71 -5.31 1.26
C ASN A 29 3.81 -5.50 0.02
N VAL A 30 3.33 -4.41 -0.59
CA VAL A 30 2.56 -4.47 -1.85
C VAL A 30 3.39 -5.04 -2.98
N ALA A 31 4.66 -4.63 -3.12
CA ALA A 31 5.55 -5.16 -4.16
C ALA A 31 5.76 -6.67 -4.01
N VAL A 32 6.01 -7.14 -2.78
CA VAL A 32 6.16 -8.57 -2.45
C VAL A 32 4.85 -9.34 -2.71
N ALA A 33 3.70 -8.79 -2.27
CA ALA A 33 2.41 -9.42 -2.47
C ALA A 33 2.08 -9.61 -3.97
N LEU A 34 2.26 -8.58 -4.79
CA LEU A 34 2.08 -8.66 -6.24
C LEU A 34 3.03 -9.69 -6.89
N ALA A 35 4.29 -9.73 -6.47
CA ALA A 35 5.26 -10.68 -6.99
C ALA A 35 4.91 -12.13 -6.64
N ARG A 36 4.50 -12.40 -5.38
CA ARG A 36 4.01 -13.71 -4.94
C ARG A 36 2.72 -14.14 -5.66
N LEU A 37 1.89 -13.18 -6.04
CA LEU A 37 0.72 -13.41 -6.92
C LEU A 37 1.13 -13.60 -8.40
N GLY A 38 2.41 -13.71 -8.71
CA GLY A 38 2.93 -14.05 -10.03
C GLY A 38 3.02 -12.87 -11.00
N ARG A 39 2.96 -11.63 -10.52
CA ARG A 39 3.12 -10.45 -11.38
C ARG A 39 4.59 -10.08 -11.53
N PRO A 40 5.05 -9.68 -12.72
CA PRO A 40 6.36 -9.06 -12.87
C PRO A 40 6.34 -7.67 -12.23
N VAL A 41 7.07 -7.52 -11.11
CA VAL A 41 7.10 -6.28 -10.31
C VAL A 41 8.47 -5.63 -10.40
N ARG A 42 8.45 -4.31 -10.63
CA ARG A 42 9.57 -3.42 -10.38
C ARG A 42 9.22 -2.50 -9.22
N PHE A 43 10.15 -2.29 -8.32
CA PHE A 43 9.94 -1.46 -7.13
C PHE A 43 10.94 -0.31 -7.10
N ALA A 44 10.44 0.90 -7.06
CA ALA A 44 11.20 2.12 -6.88
C ALA A 44 11.14 2.54 -5.40
N THR A 45 12.26 2.42 -4.70
CA THR A 45 12.37 2.64 -3.26
C THR A 45 13.76 3.13 -2.88
N ALA A 46 13.97 3.44 -1.59
CA ALA A 46 15.25 3.82 -1.04
C ALA A 46 15.60 2.99 0.19
N PHE A 47 16.84 2.53 0.26
CA PHE A 47 17.49 1.96 1.44
C PHE A 47 19.02 2.08 1.28
N ALA A 48 19.73 2.16 2.39
CA ALA A 48 21.19 2.30 2.41
C ALA A 48 21.92 0.97 2.24
N ASP A 49 23.23 1.04 2.05
CA ASP A 49 24.11 -0.14 2.10
C ASP A 49 24.54 -0.42 3.55
N ASP A 50 23.55 -0.79 4.37
CA ASP A 50 23.70 -1.13 5.78
C ASP A 50 23.03 -2.47 6.11
N HIS A 51 23.05 -2.87 7.39
CA HIS A 51 22.42 -4.11 7.84
C HIS A 51 20.92 -4.16 7.49
N HIS A 52 20.18 -3.09 7.77
CA HIS A 52 18.74 -3.02 7.49
C HIS A 52 18.46 -2.99 5.99
N GLY A 53 19.31 -2.32 5.19
CA GLY A 53 19.20 -2.33 3.73
C GLY A 53 19.44 -3.72 3.13
N SER A 54 20.34 -4.50 3.72
CA SER A 54 20.52 -5.90 3.33
C SER A 54 19.26 -6.73 3.63
N MET A 55 18.61 -6.52 4.78
CA MET A 55 17.35 -7.20 5.12
C MET A 55 16.23 -6.85 4.13
N VAL A 56 16.09 -5.57 3.75
CA VAL A 56 15.10 -5.13 2.76
C VAL A 56 15.39 -5.77 1.41
N ARG A 57 16.65 -5.79 0.98
CA ARG A 57 17.08 -6.42 -0.28
C ARG A 57 16.71 -7.90 -0.31
N ASP A 58 17.06 -8.65 0.74
CA ASP A 58 16.77 -10.08 0.85
C ASP A 58 15.27 -10.36 0.82
N TYR A 59 14.47 -9.52 1.49
CA TYR A 59 13.00 -9.61 1.50
C TYR A 59 12.41 -9.45 0.09
N LEU A 60 12.89 -8.47 -0.67
CA LEU A 60 12.44 -8.20 -2.03
C LEU A 60 12.88 -9.30 -3.01
N GLU A 61 14.14 -9.71 -2.92
CA GLU A 61 14.73 -10.73 -3.80
C GLU A 61 14.08 -12.10 -3.60
N ALA A 62 13.77 -12.48 -2.36
CA ALA A 62 13.08 -13.74 -2.04
C ALA A 62 11.70 -13.87 -2.71
N ALA A 63 11.04 -12.73 -3.01
CA ALA A 63 9.79 -12.70 -3.74
C ALA A 63 9.96 -12.50 -5.26
N GLY A 64 11.19 -12.27 -5.74
CA GLY A 64 11.47 -11.99 -7.16
C GLY A 64 11.15 -10.55 -7.59
N VAL A 65 11.04 -9.61 -6.65
CA VAL A 65 10.89 -8.18 -6.94
C VAL A 65 12.20 -7.61 -7.48
N ARG A 66 12.14 -6.83 -8.57
CA ARG A 66 13.30 -6.14 -9.13
C ARG A 66 13.24 -4.66 -8.77
N LEU A 67 14.39 -4.07 -8.48
CA LEU A 67 14.47 -2.63 -8.27
C LEU A 67 14.28 -1.89 -9.61
N ALA A 68 13.59 -0.75 -9.55
CA ALA A 68 13.33 0.16 -10.68
C ALA A 68 14.22 1.41 -10.64
N CYS A 69 15.04 1.56 -9.59
CA CYS A 69 16.02 2.64 -9.43
C CYS A 69 17.18 2.15 -8.57
N ASP A 70 18.25 2.94 -8.51
CA ASP A 70 19.25 2.76 -7.47
C ASP A 70 18.63 3.11 -6.11
N PRO A 71 18.64 2.21 -5.11
CA PRO A 71 18.04 2.49 -3.81
C PRO A 71 18.91 3.39 -2.91
N ALA A 72 20.19 3.62 -3.24
CA ALA A 72 21.17 4.34 -2.42
C ALA A 72 20.93 5.87 -2.42
N ALA A 73 19.67 6.29 -2.14
CA ALA A 73 19.27 7.69 -2.08
C ALA A 73 19.42 8.30 -0.68
N ILE A 74 19.65 7.46 0.33
CA ILE A 74 19.66 7.81 1.77
C ILE A 74 20.89 7.20 2.46
N ASP A 75 21.37 7.86 3.52
CA ASP A 75 22.58 7.44 4.24
C ASP A 75 22.33 6.28 5.22
N ARG A 76 21.09 6.09 5.66
CA ARG A 76 20.65 5.02 6.57
C ARG A 76 19.29 4.52 6.16
N THR A 77 19.11 3.20 6.24
CA THR A 77 17.81 2.57 5.97
C THR A 77 16.79 2.98 7.02
N ALA A 78 15.60 3.38 6.57
CA ALA A 78 14.52 3.83 7.43
C ALA A 78 14.10 2.74 8.45
N THR A 79 13.78 3.15 9.68
CA THR A 79 13.32 2.25 10.73
C THR A 79 12.11 2.80 11.47
N ALA A 80 11.24 1.87 11.90
CA ALA A 80 10.17 2.11 12.87
C ALA A 80 10.42 1.21 14.08
N ALA A 81 10.84 1.80 15.20
CA ALA A 81 11.16 1.06 16.41
C ALA A 81 9.98 1.11 17.40
N ALA A 82 9.49 -0.04 17.83
CA ALA A 82 8.50 -0.20 18.88
C ALA A 82 9.17 -0.77 20.15
N THR A 83 9.02 -0.09 21.27
CA THR A 83 9.47 -0.59 22.59
C THR A 83 8.26 -0.93 23.43
N ILE A 84 8.12 -2.20 23.79
CA ILE A 84 7.02 -2.70 24.63
C ILE A 84 7.46 -2.68 26.08
N GLY A 85 6.83 -1.83 26.89
CA GLY A 85 7.07 -1.73 28.32
C GLY A 85 6.58 -2.97 29.09
N ALA A 86 7.00 -3.08 30.35
CA ALA A 86 6.57 -4.16 31.25
C ALA A 86 5.05 -4.14 31.54
N ASP A 87 4.39 -3.01 31.36
CA ASP A 87 2.95 -2.80 31.46
C ASP A 87 2.19 -3.11 30.16
N GLY A 88 2.91 -3.51 29.09
CA GLY A 88 2.36 -3.77 27.77
C GLY A 88 2.16 -2.51 26.91
N ALA A 89 2.46 -1.32 27.42
CA ALA A 89 2.40 -0.10 26.61
C ALA A 89 3.52 -0.08 25.57
N ALA A 90 3.19 0.33 24.33
CA ALA A 90 4.17 0.50 23.26
C ALA A 90 4.53 1.98 23.11
N SER A 91 5.84 2.27 23.03
CA SER A 91 6.36 3.55 22.56
C SER A 91 7.01 3.36 21.20
N TYR A 92 6.92 4.38 20.35
CA TYR A 92 7.42 4.31 18.98
C TYR A 92 8.47 5.39 18.74
N GLU A 93 9.53 5.02 18.04
CA GLU A 93 10.56 5.92 17.54
C GLU A 93 10.72 5.67 16.04
N PHE A 94 10.77 6.75 15.24
CA PHE A 94 10.83 6.69 13.79
C PHE A 94 12.10 7.40 13.31
N ASP A 95 12.96 6.69 12.59
CA ASP A 95 14.10 7.26 11.85
C ASP A 95 13.80 7.10 10.36
N LEU A 96 13.21 8.13 9.76
CA LEU A 96 12.67 8.09 8.41
C LEU A 96 13.33 9.14 7.53
N ASP A 97 14.04 8.71 6.49
CA ASP A 97 14.41 9.52 5.34
C ASP A 97 13.84 8.84 4.10
N TRP A 98 13.13 9.60 3.27
CA TRP A 98 12.50 9.12 2.06
C TRP A 98 12.86 10.02 0.88
N ARG A 99 13.58 9.45 -0.08
CA ARG A 99 14.02 10.11 -1.31
C ARG A 99 13.92 9.11 -2.45
N LEU A 100 13.70 9.61 -3.66
CA LEU A 100 13.60 8.76 -4.84
C LEU A 100 14.63 9.21 -5.88
N LEU A 101 15.50 8.29 -6.31
CA LEU A 101 16.37 8.49 -7.45
C LEU A 101 15.62 8.22 -8.78
N PRO A 102 16.19 8.63 -9.94
CA PRO A 102 15.55 8.44 -11.23
C PRO A 102 15.07 7.00 -11.46
N VAL A 103 13.79 6.86 -11.80
CA VAL A 103 13.12 5.56 -11.97
C VAL A 103 13.18 5.10 -13.42
N GLU A 104 13.54 3.83 -13.66
CA GLU A 104 13.45 3.18 -14.96
C GLU A 104 11.96 3.05 -15.38
N ARG A 105 11.60 3.67 -16.52
CA ARG A 105 10.24 3.65 -17.05
C ARG A 105 9.99 2.56 -18.08
N GLU A 106 11.04 2.02 -18.68
CA GLU A 106 10.94 0.95 -19.66
C GLU A 106 11.19 -0.45 -19.06
N PRO A 107 10.43 -1.47 -19.46
CA PRO A 107 9.22 -1.36 -20.29
C PRO A 107 8.10 -0.60 -19.58
N ALA A 108 7.23 0.09 -20.33
CA ALA A 108 6.13 0.87 -19.75
C ALA A 108 5.27 0.00 -18.81
N PRO A 109 4.99 0.44 -17.57
CA PRO A 109 4.18 -0.34 -16.65
C PRO A 109 2.70 -0.28 -17.04
N VAL A 110 1.96 -1.37 -16.89
CA VAL A 110 0.49 -1.37 -17.06
C VAL A 110 -0.22 -0.72 -15.88
N ALA A 111 0.40 -0.73 -14.70
CA ALA A 111 -0.06 -0.03 -13.52
C ALA A 111 1.12 0.52 -12.72
N VAL A 112 0.91 1.65 -12.07
CA VAL A 112 1.77 2.21 -11.03
C VAL A 112 0.98 2.29 -9.73
N HIS A 113 1.59 1.80 -8.66
CA HIS A 113 1.00 1.81 -7.31
C HIS A 113 1.87 2.63 -6.36
N THR A 114 1.24 3.45 -5.54
CA THR A 114 1.86 4.14 -4.40
C THR A 114 0.97 4.07 -3.17
N CYS A 115 1.55 4.28 -2.00
CA CYS A 115 0.81 4.19 -0.75
C CYS A 115 1.52 4.90 0.42
N SER A 116 0.77 5.08 1.51
CA SER A 116 1.26 5.39 2.84
C SER A 116 2.31 6.53 2.88
N LEU A 117 3.42 6.32 3.60
CA LEU A 117 4.48 7.31 3.81
C LEU A 117 5.12 7.75 2.50
N GLY A 118 5.34 6.83 1.56
CA GLY A 118 5.95 7.13 0.27
C GLY A 118 5.18 8.17 -0.53
N ALA A 119 3.86 8.23 -0.36
CA ALA A 119 2.99 9.18 -1.04
C ALA A 119 2.94 10.57 -0.38
N VAL A 120 3.32 10.69 0.91
CA VAL A 120 3.10 11.93 1.68
C VAL A 120 4.34 12.47 2.38
N LEU A 121 5.40 11.65 2.57
CA LEU A 121 6.61 12.06 3.28
C LEU A 121 7.57 12.78 2.32
N ALA A 122 7.80 14.08 2.57
CA ALA A 122 8.77 14.88 1.82
C ALA A 122 10.22 14.49 2.21
N PRO A 123 11.22 14.64 1.28
CA PRO A 123 11.06 15.17 -0.07
C PRO A 123 10.56 14.17 -1.12
N GLY A 124 10.69 12.85 -0.91
CA GLY A 124 10.42 11.82 -1.90
C GLY A 124 8.98 11.80 -2.43
N ALA A 125 8.00 12.27 -1.63
CA ALA A 125 6.61 12.40 -2.08
C ALA A 125 6.44 13.31 -3.31
N GLU A 126 7.29 14.33 -3.48
CA GLU A 126 7.23 15.22 -4.66
C GLU A 126 7.75 14.50 -5.92
N ASP A 127 8.77 13.64 -5.76
CA ASP A 127 9.28 12.80 -6.85
C ASP A 127 8.24 11.76 -7.26
N VAL A 128 7.54 11.17 -6.27
CA VAL A 128 6.41 10.26 -6.51
C VAL A 128 5.31 10.94 -7.30
N LEU A 129 4.88 12.13 -6.90
CA LEU A 129 3.85 12.90 -7.63
C LEU A 129 4.27 13.15 -9.08
N THR A 130 5.51 13.60 -9.30
CA THR A 130 6.05 13.83 -10.64
C THR A 130 6.01 12.55 -11.48
N LEU A 131 6.40 11.41 -10.91
CA LEU A 131 6.37 10.12 -11.58
C LEU A 131 4.93 9.69 -11.96
N LEU A 132 3.96 9.91 -11.05
CA LEU A 132 2.55 9.60 -11.30
C LEU A 132 1.98 10.49 -12.41
N GLU A 133 2.29 11.80 -12.42
CA GLU A 133 1.88 12.73 -13.47
C GLU A 133 2.37 12.31 -14.85
N GLU A 134 3.63 11.85 -14.94
CA GLU A 134 4.24 11.37 -16.20
C GLU A 134 3.64 10.06 -16.69
N LEU A 135 3.30 9.14 -15.78
CA LEU A 135 2.79 7.81 -16.12
C LEU A 135 1.26 7.79 -16.30
N ARG A 136 0.54 8.78 -15.74
CA ARG A 136 -0.91 8.87 -15.85
C ARG A 136 -1.36 8.95 -17.31
N GLY A 137 -2.23 8.03 -17.69
CA GLY A 137 -2.72 7.92 -19.07
C GLY A 137 -2.07 6.79 -19.87
N ALA A 138 -0.84 6.41 -19.55
CA ALA A 138 -0.18 5.21 -20.11
C ALA A 138 -0.29 4.00 -19.17
N ALA A 139 -0.33 4.25 -17.85
CA ALA A 139 -0.52 3.25 -16.81
C ALA A 139 -1.74 3.59 -15.95
N THR A 140 -2.41 2.58 -15.40
CA THR A 140 -3.42 2.77 -14.37
C THR A 140 -2.75 3.15 -13.07
N VAL A 141 -3.15 4.27 -12.47
CA VAL A 141 -2.62 4.75 -11.18
C VAL A 141 -3.49 4.23 -10.05
N THR A 142 -2.89 3.50 -9.11
CA THR A 142 -3.57 3.02 -7.91
C THR A 142 -2.89 3.60 -6.66
N TYR A 143 -3.68 4.05 -5.72
CA TYR A 143 -3.23 4.67 -4.48
C TYR A 143 -3.91 4.03 -3.28
N ASP A 144 -3.12 3.58 -2.30
CA ASP A 144 -3.62 3.21 -0.98
C ASP A 144 -3.26 4.32 0.02
N VAL A 145 -4.28 4.95 0.58
CA VAL A 145 -4.11 6.06 1.54
C VAL A 145 -3.28 5.61 2.73
N ASN A 146 -3.66 4.50 3.34
CA ASN A 146 -2.93 3.81 4.41
C ASN A 146 -2.24 4.79 5.37
N ALA A 147 -3.04 5.68 5.97
CA ALA A 147 -2.59 6.80 6.79
C ALA A 147 -1.78 6.34 8.00
N ARG A 148 -0.82 7.14 8.41
CA ARG A 148 0.03 6.89 9.58
C ARG A 148 0.03 8.11 10.51
N PRO A 149 -1.11 8.39 11.22
CA PRO A 149 -1.24 9.58 12.04
C PRO A 149 -0.14 9.76 13.08
N ALA A 150 0.37 8.67 13.64
CA ALA A 150 1.47 8.69 14.62
C ALA A 150 2.81 9.20 14.03
N ILE A 151 2.97 9.14 12.70
CA ILE A 151 4.18 9.54 12.00
C ILE A 151 4.01 10.92 11.34
N THR A 152 2.96 11.06 10.56
CA THR A 152 2.73 12.26 9.71
C THR A 152 1.80 13.28 10.34
N GLY A 153 1.04 12.89 11.37
CA GLY A 153 -0.13 13.62 11.79
C GLY A 153 -1.27 13.52 10.76
N THR A 154 -2.30 14.35 10.96
CA THR A 154 -3.47 14.47 10.08
C THR A 154 -3.80 15.93 9.77
N GLY A 155 -2.80 16.81 9.89
CA GLY A 155 -2.97 18.25 9.65
C GLY A 155 -3.23 18.59 8.16
N PRO A 156 -3.63 19.84 7.88
CA PRO A 156 -4.03 20.26 6.53
C PRO A 156 -2.97 20.00 5.46
N ASP A 157 -1.68 20.07 5.80
CA ASP A 157 -0.59 19.80 4.85
C ASP A 157 -0.53 18.33 4.43
N VAL A 158 -0.82 17.39 5.36
CA VAL A 158 -0.89 15.96 5.07
C VAL A 158 -2.11 15.66 4.21
N VAL A 159 -3.27 16.18 4.59
CA VAL A 159 -4.51 16.05 3.82
C VAL A 159 -4.31 16.57 2.40
N ALA A 160 -3.71 17.76 2.24
CA ALA A 160 -3.45 18.33 0.91
C ALA A 160 -2.54 17.43 0.05
N ARG A 161 -1.54 16.75 0.64
CA ARG A 161 -0.69 15.77 -0.08
C ARG A 161 -1.46 14.54 -0.48
N VAL A 162 -2.25 13.95 0.43
CA VAL A 162 -3.14 12.82 0.12
C VAL A 162 -4.07 13.17 -1.04
N GLU A 163 -4.70 14.35 -1.02
CA GLU A 163 -5.58 14.79 -2.10
C GLU A 163 -4.84 15.01 -3.42
N ARG A 164 -3.59 15.51 -3.40
CA ARG A 164 -2.79 15.65 -4.64
C ARG A 164 -2.58 14.31 -5.31
N VAL A 165 -2.25 13.27 -4.55
CA VAL A 165 -2.09 11.90 -5.07
C VAL A 165 -3.43 11.34 -5.54
N ALA A 166 -4.51 11.51 -4.77
CA ALA A 166 -5.86 11.06 -5.13
C ALA A 166 -6.35 11.66 -6.45
N ARG A 167 -6.00 12.92 -6.77
CA ARG A 167 -6.32 13.56 -8.07
C ARG A 167 -5.66 12.87 -9.27
N LEU A 168 -4.55 12.20 -9.05
CA LEU A 168 -3.83 11.46 -10.09
C LEU A 168 -4.28 10.00 -10.20
N ALA A 169 -4.84 9.45 -9.13
CA ALA A 169 -5.22 8.05 -9.05
C ALA A 169 -6.51 7.73 -9.85
N ASP A 170 -6.54 6.56 -10.44
CA ASP A 170 -7.72 5.95 -11.02
C ASP A 170 -8.51 5.18 -9.98
N LEU A 171 -7.79 4.46 -9.10
CA LEU A 171 -8.34 3.73 -7.98
C LEU A 171 -7.66 4.20 -6.69
N VAL A 172 -8.47 4.65 -5.74
CA VAL A 172 -8.04 4.96 -4.38
C VAL A 172 -8.59 3.90 -3.44
N ARG A 173 -7.72 3.27 -2.65
CA ARG A 173 -8.11 2.41 -1.52
C ARG A 173 -7.83 3.16 -0.22
N ALA A 174 -8.73 2.99 0.74
CA ALA A 174 -8.54 3.44 2.13
C ALA A 174 -9.25 2.48 3.09
N SER A 175 -8.87 2.46 4.36
CA SER A 175 -9.73 1.94 5.42
C SER A 175 -10.74 3.01 5.86
N ASP A 176 -11.80 2.62 6.53
CA ASP A 176 -12.72 3.54 7.22
C ASP A 176 -11.97 4.38 8.27
N GLU A 177 -11.03 3.77 9.00
CA GLU A 177 -10.17 4.45 9.97
C GLU A 177 -9.27 5.53 9.31
N ASP A 178 -8.73 5.28 8.11
CA ASP A 178 -7.97 6.27 7.35
C ASP A 178 -8.81 7.50 7.03
N LEU A 179 -10.05 7.26 6.57
CA LEU A 179 -10.97 8.33 6.17
C LEU A 179 -11.42 9.15 7.38
N GLU A 180 -11.76 8.50 8.50
CA GLU A 180 -12.10 9.15 9.75
C GLU A 180 -10.93 10.00 10.28
N ALA A 181 -9.70 9.49 10.21
CA ALA A 181 -8.53 10.20 10.69
C ALA A 181 -8.20 11.45 9.87
N LEU A 182 -8.39 11.42 8.55
CA LEU A 182 -8.04 12.53 7.65
C LEU A 182 -9.16 13.54 7.49
N TRP A 183 -10.42 13.11 7.54
CA TRP A 183 -11.61 13.96 7.37
C TRP A 183 -12.64 13.69 8.49
N PRO A 184 -12.30 13.98 9.76
CA PRO A 184 -13.16 13.65 10.90
C PRO A 184 -14.51 14.39 10.92
N GLU A 185 -14.67 15.42 10.10
CA GLU A 185 -15.92 16.17 9.92
C GLU A 185 -16.86 15.55 8.87
N LEU A 186 -16.39 14.59 8.09
CA LEU A 186 -17.18 13.92 7.05
C LEU A 186 -17.65 12.54 7.54
N ASP A 187 -18.85 12.15 7.17
CA ASP A 187 -19.22 10.75 7.28
C ASP A 187 -18.54 9.91 6.18
N LEU A 188 -18.62 8.57 6.29
CA LEU A 188 -17.94 7.67 5.36
C LEU A 188 -18.39 7.89 3.90
N ALA A 189 -19.67 8.11 3.67
CA ALA A 189 -20.21 8.34 2.33
C ALA A 189 -19.74 9.68 1.75
N GLU A 190 -19.69 10.71 2.59
CA GLU A 190 -19.17 12.04 2.24
C GLU A 190 -17.67 11.99 1.93
N ALA A 191 -16.86 11.26 2.73
CA ALA A 191 -15.43 11.09 2.49
C ALA A 191 -15.17 10.33 1.16
N VAL A 192 -15.94 9.29 0.86
CA VAL A 192 -15.89 8.58 -0.42
C VAL A 192 -16.27 9.49 -1.58
N ALA A 193 -17.35 10.29 -1.42
CA ALA A 193 -17.78 11.24 -2.42
C ALA A 193 -16.73 12.35 -2.65
N HIS A 194 -16.06 12.81 -1.58
CA HIS A 194 -14.95 13.75 -1.65
C HIS A 194 -13.80 13.20 -2.51
N LEU A 195 -13.28 12.00 -2.22
CA LEU A 195 -12.22 11.38 -2.99
C LEU A 195 -12.59 11.18 -4.47
N ARG A 196 -13.84 10.79 -4.73
CA ARG A 196 -14.34 10.69 -6.11
C ARG A 196 -14.43 12.06 -6.78
N GLY A 197 -14.82 13.09 -6.05
CA GLY A 197 -14.86 14.47 -6.53
C GLY A 197 -13.47 15.01 -6.91
N LEU A 198 -12.40 14.49 -6.31
CA LEU A 198 -11.01 14.80 -6.67
C LEU A 198 -10.58 14.19 -8.03
N GLY A 199 -11.27 13.16 -8.52
CA GLY A 199 -10.99 12.57 -9.84
C GLY A 199 -10.74 11.07 -9.86
N ALA A 200 -10.79 10.39 -8.70
CA ALA A 200 -10.71 8.94 -8.63
C ALA A 200 -11.92 8.31 -9.36
N ALA A 201 -11.66 7.43 -10.32
CA ALA A 201 -12.73 6.67 -11.01
C ALA A 201 -13.41 5.70 -10.04
N VAL A 202 -12.62 5.18 -9.08
CA VAL A 202 -13.03 4.19 -8.10
C VAL A 202 -12.47 4.54 -6.73
N VAL A 203 -13.29 4.41 -5.69
CA VAL A 203 -12.86 4.39 -4.29
C VAL A 203 -13.24 3.04 -3.69
N VAL A 204 -12.26 2.34 -3.11
CA VAL A 204 -12.45 1.09 -2.37
C VAL A 204 -12.23 1.35 -0.90
N VAL A 205 -13.22 1.03 -0.06
CA VAL A 205 -13.09 1.15 1.39
C VAL A 205 -13.11 -0.23 2.03
N THR A 206 -12.11 -0.51 2.86
CA THR A 206 -12.07 -1.72 3.70
C THR A 206 -12.51 -1.38 5.13
N ARG A 207 -13.31 -2.27 5.73
CA ARG A 207 -13.91 -2.10 7.07
C ARG A 207 -13.64 -3.33 7.94
N GLY A 208 -12.42 -3.82 7.92
CA GLY A 208 -12.01 -4.98 8.69
C GLY A 208 -12.98 -6.16 8.57
N ALA A 209 -13.62 -6.53 9.67
CA ALA A 209 -14.58 -7.62 9.73
C ALA A 209 -15.88 -7.36 8.94
N ASP A 210 -16.22 -6.12 8.66
CA ASP A 210 -17.43 -5.73 7.92
C ASP A 210 -17.27 -5.78 6.40
N GLY A 211 -16.06 -6.16 5.92
CA GLY A 211 -15.79 -6.40 4.51
C GLY A 211 -15.27 -5.18 3.77
N ALA A 212 -15.64 -5.05 2.50
CA ALA A 212 -15.17 -3.96 1.65
C ALA A 212 -16.25 -3.49 0.69
N SER A 213 -16.18 -2.20 0.31
CA SER A 213 -17.03 -1.61 -0.71
C SER A 213 -16.18 -1.05 -1.85
N TRP A 214 -16.74 -1.05 -3.05
CA TRP A 214 -16.23 -0.44 -4.28
C TRP A 214 -17.25 0.57 -4.76
N THR A 215 -16.90 1.84 -4.76
CA THR A 215 -17.78 2.93 -5.21
C THR A 215 -17.25 3.53 -6.51
N SER A 216 -18.09 3.56 -7.53
CA SER A 216 -17.77 4.10 -8.85
C SER A 216 -18.92 4.96 -9.39
N ALA A 217 -18.86 5.38 -10.67
CA ALA A 217 -19.96 6.08 -11.33
C ALA A 217 -21.18 5.16 -11.58
N GLN A 218 -21.00 3.83 -11.55
CA GLN A 218 -22.06 2.84 -11.72
C GLN A 218 -22.84 2.60 -10.42
N GLY A 219 -22.29 2.95 -9.28
CA GLY A 219 -22.88 2.72 -7.97
C GLY A 219 -21.89 2.12 -6.98
N GLU A 220 -22.41 1.48 -5.96
CA GLU A 220 -21.65 0.80 -4.92
C GLU A 220 -21.88 -0.71 -4.96
N VAL A 221 -20.78 -1.48 -4.88
CA VAL A 221 -20.77 -2.93 -4.69
C VAL A 221 -20.11 -3.25 -3.36
N VAL A 222 -20.74 -4.09 -2.54
CA VAL A 222 -20.23 -4.46 -1.21
C VAL A 222 -20.03 -5.96 -1.13
N VAL A 223 -18.90 -6.38 -0.56
CA VAL A 223 -18.62 -7.79 -0.24
C VAL A 223 -18.33 -7.95 1.24
N ALA A 224 -18.77 -9.06 1.81
CA ALA A 224 -18.48 -9.41 3.20
C ALA A 224 -17.02 -9.84 3.36
N SER A 225 -16.47 -9.65 4.56
CA SER A 225 -15.16 -10.21 4.90
C SER A 225 -15.21 -11.75 4.97
N ARG A 226 -14.05 -12.38 4.77
CA ARG A 226 -13.89 -13.81 5.02
C ARG A 226 -13.54 -14.04 6.47
N ARG A 227 -14.33 -14.88 7.16
CA ARG A 227 -14.06 -15.25 8.55
C ARG A 227 -12.87 -16.20 8.60
N VAL A 228 -11.85 -15.81 9.34
CA VAL A 228 -10.64 -16.60 9.61
C VAL A 228 -10.23 -16.40 11.07
N GLU A 229 -9.41 -17.30 11.58
CA GLU A 229 -8.72 -17.07 12.85
C GLU A 229 -7.60 -16.05 12.61
N VAL A 230 -7.64 -14.94 13.32
CA VAL A 230 -6.69 -13.83 13.15
C VAL A 230 -5.47 -14.10 14.02
N ALA A 231 -4.31 -14.27 13.38
CA ALA A 231 -3.00 -14.34 14.03
C ALA A 231 -2.35 -12.97 14.13
N ASP A 232 -2.42 -12.17 13.05
CA ASP A 232 -1.84 -10.83 12.95
C ASP A 232 -2.61 -10.01 11.91
N THR A 233 -2.70 -8.71 12.07
CA THR A 233 -3.34 -7.82 11.08
C THR A 233 -2.35 -7.04 10.22
N ILE A 234 -1.05 -7.17 10.49
CA ILE A 234 0.02 -6.48 9.75
C ILE A 234 0.00 -6.90 8.28
N GLY A 235 0.07 -5.93 7.37
CA GLY A 235 0.10 -6.16 5.93
C GLY A 235 -1.21 -6.62 5.28
N ALA A 236 -2.31 -6.73 6.05
CA ALA A 236 -3.62 -7.10 5.49
C ALA A 236 -4.11 -6.10 4.43
N GLY A 237 -4.01 -4.81 4.71
CA GLY A 237 -4.35 -3.73 3.78
C GLY A 237 -3.47 -3.75 2.54
N ASP A 238 -2.15 -3.89 2.72
CA ASP A 238 -1.17 -3.97 1.64
C ASP A 238 -1.47 -5.16 0.71
N THR A 239 -1.78 -6.32 1.30
CA THR A 239 -2.15 -7.54 0.56
C THR A 239 -3.48 -7.37 -0.17
N PHE A 240 -4.48 -6.75 0.48
CA PHE A 240 -5.77 -6.45 -0.16
C PHE A 240 -5.58 -5.55 -1.38
N GLY A 241 -4.84 -4.44 -1.23
CA GLY A 241 -4.53 -3.51 -2.31
C GLY A 241 -3.78 -4.17 -3.47
N ALA A 242 -2.76 -4.99 -3.15
CA ALA A 242 -2.02 -5.76 -4.15
C ALA A 242 -2.92 -6.74 -4.91
N ALA A 243 -3.80 -7.45 -4.22
CA ALA A 243 -4.71 -8.42 -4.82
C ALA A 243 -5.82 -7.75 -5.66
N LEU A 244 -6.27 -6.54 -5.32
CA LEU A 244 -7.11 -5.73 -6.21
C LEU A 244 -6.43 -5.47 -7.56
N VAL A 245 -5.18 -5.00 -7.51
CA VAL A 245 -4.38 -4.73 -8.72
C VAL A 245 -4.13 -6.01 -9.51
N ASP A 246 -3.84 -7.12 -8.82
CA ASP A 246 -3.67 -8.44 -9.44
C ASP A 246 -4.93 -8.90 -10.18
N ALA A 247 -6.09 -8.84 -9.55
CA ALA A 247 -7.37 -9.26 -10.13
C ALA A 247 -7.78 -8.42 -11.35
N LEU A 248 -7.53 -7.10 -11.31
CA LEU A 248 -7.75 -6.21 -12.43
C LEU A 248 -6.81 -6.52 -13.60
N ALA A 249 -5.52 -6.80 -13.29
CA ALA A 249 -4.53 -7.19 -14.29
C ALA A 249 -4.88 -8.51 -14.99
N GLU A 250 -5.35 -9.51 -14.22
CA GLU A 250 -5.78 -10.81 -14.75
C GLU A 250 -6.87 -10.68 -15.81
N ARG A 251 -7.71 -9.66 -15.67
CA ARG A 251 -8.83 -9.36 -16.58
C ARG A 251 -8.46 -8.38 -17.69
N GLY A 252 -7.19 -7.94 -17.78
CA GLY A 252 -6.74 -6.98 -18.80
C GLY A 252 -7.36 -5.60 -18.65
N LEU A 253 -7.76 -5.20 -17.44
CA LEU A 253 -8.43 -3.93 -17.14
C LEU A 253 -7.46 -2.78 -16.80
N LEU A 254 -6.14 -3.07 -16.78
CA LEU A 254 -5.09 -2.08 -16.53
C LEU A 254 -4.39 -1.66 -17.82
N GLY A 255 -3.69 -0.54 -17.82
CA GLY A 255 -2.94 -0.03 -18.98
C GLY A 255 -3.51 1.28 -19.51
N GLY A 256 -3.71 2.25 -18.64
CA GLY A 256 -4.28 3.57 -18.92
C GLY A 256 -5.34 3.94 -17.90
N ARG A 257 -6.22 4.88 -18.24
CA ARG A 257 -7.31 5.29 -17.34
C ARG A 257 -8.28 4.14 -17.10
N LEU A 258 -8.64 3.93 -15.84
CA LEU A 258 -9.58 2.87 -15.47
C LEU A 258 -10.99 3.20 -15.98
N GLY A 259 -11.50 2.35 -16.86
CA GLY A 259 -12.86 2.47 -17.40
C GLY A 259 -13.94 1.89 -16.48
N PRO A 260 -15.22 1.97 -16.88
CA PRO A 260 -16.32 1.33 -16.18
C PRO A 260 -16.15 -0.20 -16.12
N ILE A 261 -16.47 -0.79 -14.95
CA ILE A 261 -16.38 -2.24 -14.71
C ILE A 261 -17.75 -2.71 -14.24
N GLY A 262 -18.26 -3.80 -14.81
CA GLY A 262 -19.55 -4.37 -14.41
C GLY A 262 -19.52 -4.97 -13.01
N ASP A 263 -20.65 -4.93 -12.33
CA ASP A 263 -20.78 -5.32 -10.92
C ASP A 263 -20.34 -6.76 -10.64
N ASP A 264 -20.63 -7.69 -11.53
CA ASP A 264 -20.20 -9.10 -11.42
C ASP A 264 -18.67 -9.21 -11.35
N VAL A 265 -17.96 -8.46 -12.18
CA VAL A 265 -16.49 -8.42 -12.20
C VAL A 265 -15.97 -7.73 -10.95
N VAL A 266 -16.62 -6.66 -10.49
CA VAL A 266 -16.26 -5.96 -9.24
C VAL A 266 -16.37 -6.89 -8.04
N VAL A 267 -17.44 -7.68 -7.94
CA VAL A 267 -17.60 -8.71 -6.89
C VAL A 267 -16.43 -9.67 -6.89
N GLU A 268 -16.09 -10.25 -8.07
CA GLU A 268 -14.97 -11.19 -8.18
C GLU A 268 -13.62 -10.55 -7.79
N VAL A 269 -13.39 -9.29 -8.17
CA VAL A 269 -12.17 -8.53 -7.81
C VAL A 269 -12.07 -8.32 -6.31
N LEU A 270 -13.16 -7.89 -5.67
CA LEU A 270 -13.21 -7.68 -4.22
C LEU A 270 -13.07 -9.01 -3.44
N GLU A 271 -13.73 -10.08 -3.88
CA GLU A 271 -13.62 -11.39 -3.26
C GLU A 271 -12.21 -11.99 -3.37
N HIS A 272 -11.53 -11.76 -4.49
CA HIS A 272 -10.12 -12.15 -4.67
C HIS A 272 -9.23 -11.40 -3.68
N ALA A 273 -9.42 -10.07 -3.55
CA ALA A 273 -8.67 -9.25 -2.60
C ALA A 273 -8.95 -9.64 -1.14
N ALA A 274 -10.22 -9.88 -0.79
CA ALA A 274 -10.61 -10.34 0.54
C ALA A 274 -10.03 -11.73 0.89
N ARG A 275 -9.92 -12.65 -0.10
CA ARG A 275 -9.27 -13.95 0.08
C ARG A 275 -7.80 -13.79 0.40
N ALA A 276 -7.07 -12.97 -0.36
CA ALA A 276 -5.65 -12.74 -0.13
C ALA A 276 -5.39 -12.15 1.25
N ALA A 277 -6.15 -11.11 1.63
CA ALA A 277 -6.05 -10.49 2.96
C ALA A 277 -6.38 -11.49 4.09
N ALA A 278 -7.40 -12.34 3.91
CA ALA A 278 -7.77 -13.38 4.88
C ALA A 278 -6.62 -14.38 5.13
N ILE A 279 -5.89 -14.77 4.08
CA ILE A 279 -4.71 -15.63 4.22
C ILE A 279 -3.61 -14.91 4.99
N THR A 280 -3.35 -13.63 4.68
CA THR A 280 -2.34 -12.83 5.38
C THR A 280 -2.64 -12.73 6.87
N VAL A 281 -3.87 -12.36 7.25
CA VAL A 281 -4.21 -12.19 8.68
C VAL A 281 -4.22 -13.51 9.47
N SER A 282 -4.25 -14.66 8.81
CA SER A 282 -4.13 -15.97 9.45
C SER A 282 -2.69 -16.38 9.78
N ARG A 283 -1.71 -15.52 9.47
CA ARG A 283 -0.27 -15.76 9.62
C ARG A 283 0.38 -14.65 10.45
N PRO A 284 1.48 -14.92 11.17
CA PRO A 284 2.24 -13.88 11.84
C PRO A 284 2.96 -12.97 10.83
N GLY A 285 2.90 -11.66 11.06
CA GLY A 285 3.56 -10.63 10.24
C GLY A 285 2.92 -10.43 8.86
N ALA A 286 3.54 -9.58 8.04
CA ALA A 286 3.10 -9.29 6.67
C ALA A 286 3.51 -10.42 5.72
N ASP A 287 2.84 -11.58 5.78
CA ASP A 287 3.11 -12.75 4.94
C ASP A 287 2.01 -13.00 3.90
N PRO A 288 2.03 -12.28 2.76
CA PRO A 288 1.02 -12.41 1.72
C PRO A 288 1.09 -13.78 1.02
N PRO A 289 -0.05 -14.28 0.50
CA PRO A 289 -0.12 -15.58 -0.14
C PRO A 289 0.66 -15.64 -1.46
N TRP A 290 1.15 -16.83 -1.78
CA TRP A 290 1.58 -17.16 -3.13
C TRP A 290 0.38 -17.48 -4.03
N ARG A 291 0.55 -17.34 -5.36
CA ARG A 291 -0.49 -17.64 -6.35
C ARG A 291 -1.16 -19.01 -6.14
N HIS A 292 -0.40 -20.05 -5.84
CA HIS A 292 -0.91 -21.40 -5.65
C HIS A 292 -1.79 -21.57 -4.39
N GLU A 293 -1.70 -20.65 -3.42
CA GLU A 293 -2.52 -20.62 -2.21
C GLU A 293 -3.85 -19.90 -2.41
N MET A 294 -4.00 -19.23 -3.56
CA MET A 294 -5.22 -18.49 -3.95
C MET A 294 -6.24 -19.38 -4.69
N ALA A 295 -5.96 -20.65 -4.86
CA ALA A 295 -6.83 -21.59 -5.55
C ALA A 295 -8.12 -21.92 -4.74
#